data_51ae206ee1ef22478b7e20f2133b37b1
#
_entry.id   51ae206ee1ef22478b7e20f2133b37b1
#
_cell.length_a   1.000
_cell.length_b   1.000
_cell.length_c   1.000
_cell.angle_alpha   90.00
_cell.angle_beta   90.00
_cell.angle_gamma   90.00
#
_symmetry.space_group_name_H-M   'P 1'
#
loop_
_entity.id
_entity.type
_entity.pdbx_description
1 polymer ?
#
loop_
_entity_poly.entity_id
_entity_poly.type
_entity_poly.pdbx_seq_one_letter_code
_entity_poly.pdbx_strand_id
1 'polypeptide(L)'
;MSRRGTARVVAGVLVGGLLLGVVCGVLWEWWWTPPAGVAVDGEFVFTSAGIGEGFSGTGLYVLVTAAGGLALGTVAALRGDGREVPVLLALLAASALAGTVTALVGAALGPPDAATRAADLDDYAPLVQDLRVEGAAAWLTFPSAALLAAAVVFLVLTRRRHPEPVRADRAASVARGR
;
A
#
# COMPACT_ATOMS: atom_id res chain seq x y z
N MET A 1 -7.79 -28.49 12.72
CA MET A 1 -6.83 -27.50 12.20
C MET A 1 -6.03 -26.91 13.37
N SER A 2 -4.70 -26.90 13.32
CA SER A 2 -3.86 -26.47 14.45
C SER A 2 -3.87 -24.94 14.61
N ARG A 3 -4.26 -24.44 15.79
CA ARG A 3 -4.15 -22.99 16.15
C ARG A 3 -2.75 -22.43 15.91
N ARG A 4 -1.70 -23.24 16.09
CA ARG A 4 -0.31 -22.85 15.85
C ARG A 4 -0.02 -22.54 14.38
N GLY A 5 -0.65 -23.25 13.44
CA GLY A 5 -0.49 -23.00 12.01
C GLY A 5 -1.09 -21.65 11.59
N THR A 6 -2.29 -21.31 12.09
CA THR A 6 -2.93 -20.01 11.82
C THR A 6 -2.14 -18.86 12.43
N ALA A 7 -1.66 -19.00 13.67
CA ALA A 7 -0.85 -17.97 14.31
C ALA A 7 0.46 -17.66 13.55
N ARG A 8 1.12 -18.68 12.99
CA ARG A 8 2.34 -18.49 12.17
C ARG A 8 2.03 -17.72 10.87
N VAL A 9 0.92 -18.02 10.20
CA VAL A 9 0.52 -17.30 8.97
C VAL A 9 0.19 -15.84 9.31
N VAL A 10 -0.61 -15.59 10.34
CA VAL A 10 -0.95 -14.24 10.81
C VAL A 10 0.32 -13.44 11.17
N ALA A 11 1.21 -14.02 11.96
CA ALA A 11 2.47 -13.36 12.32
C ALA A 11 3.33 -13.07 11.08
N GLY A 12 3.40 -14.00 10.12
CA GLY A 12 4.11 -13.80 8.87
C GLY A 12 3.55 -12.67 8.03
N VAL A 13 2.22 -12.51 7.98
CA VAL A 13 1.56 -11.38 7.27
C VAL A 13 1.87 -10.05 7.95
N LEU A 14 1.81 -9.99 9.29
CA LEU A 14 2.13 -8.78 10.05
C LEU A 14 3.59 -8.35 9.87
N VAL A 15 4.53 -9.28 10.07
CA VAL A 15 5.96 -9.00 9.89
C VAL A 15 6.27 -8.64 8.44
N GLY A 16 5.72 -9.37 7.47
CA GLY A 16 5.87 -9.07 6.05
C GLY A 16 5.33 -7.68 5.70
N GLY A 17 4.19 -7.28 6.26
CA GLY A 17 3.63 -5.94 6.09
C GLY A 17 4.54 -4.84 6.63
N LEU A 18 5.09 -5.02 7.85
CA LEU A 18 6.03 -4.06 8.45
C LEU A 18 7.30 -3.90 7.61
N LEU A 19 7.92 -5.01 7.21
CA LEU A 19 9.13 -4.98 6.37
C LEU A 19 8.86 -4.33 5.02
N LEU A 20 7.73 -4.66 4.41
CA LEU A 20 7.33 -4.06 3.13
C LEU A 20 7.03 -2.57 3.28
N GLY A 21 6.43 -2.14 4.39
CA GLY A 21 6.23 -0.74 4.72
C GLY A 21 7.55 0.05 4.78
N VAL A 22 8.58 -0.52 5.42
CA VAL A 22 9.94 0.08 5.45
C VAL A 22 10.49 0.20 4.03
N VAL A 23 10.45 -0.87 3.23
CA VAL A 23 10.94 -0.86 1.84
C VAL A 23 10.20 0.19 1.01
N CYS A 24 8.87 0.25 1.12
CA CYS A 24 8.06 1.24 0.43
C CYS A 24 8.42 2.68 0.86
N GLY A 25 8.69 2.92 2.15
CA GLY A 25 9.08 4.22 2.65
C GLY A 25 10.43 4.70 2.11
N VAL A 26 11.42 3.80 2.05
CA VAL A 26 12.73 4.07 1.43
C VAL A 26 12.59 4.34 -0.07
N LEU A 27 11.80 3.52 -0.79
CA LEU A 27 11.57 3.72 -2.22
C LEU A 27 10.83 5.03 -2.51
N TRP A 28 9.87 5.39 -1.65
CA TRP A 28 9.12 6.62 -1.78
C TRP A 28 10.03 7.83 -1.64
N GLU A 29 10.87 7.91 -0.63
CA GLU A 29 11.84 8.99 -0.46
C GLU A 29 12.88 9.01 -1.58
N TRP A 30 13.43 7.85 -1.96
CA TRP A 30 14.47 7.77 -2.99
C TRP A 30 14.02 8.23 -4.38
N TRP A 31 12.76 8.03 -4.73
CA TRP A 31 12.21 8.45 -6.03
C TRP A 31 11.62 9.85 -6.03
N TRP A 32 11.40 10.39 -4.84
CA TRP A 32 10.82 11.71 -4.70
C TRP A 32 11.88 12.81 -4.86
N THR A 33 11.49 13.90 -5.56
CA THR A 33 12.30 15.11 -5.69
C THR A 33 11.62 16.21 -4.88
N PRO A 34 12.31 16.81 -3.89
CA PRO A 34 11.72 17.87 -3.07
C PRO A 34 11.38 19.11 -3.89
N PRO A 35 10.11 19.59 -3.88
CA PRO A 35 9.73 20.83 -4.50
C PRO A 35 10.46 22.03 -3.87
N ALA A 36 10.91 22.97 -4.71
CA ALA A 36 11.58 24.17 -4.27
C ALA A 36 10.60 25.25 -3.81
N GLY A 37 10.93 25.94 -2.74
CA GLY A 37 10.20 27.06 -2.18
C GLY A 37 11.14 28.10 -1.55
N VAL A 38 10.54 29.09 -0.93
CA VAL A 38 11.21 30.16 -0.18
C VAL A 38 10.46 30.44 1.11
N ALA A 39 11.15 30.94 2.12
CA ALA A 39 10.50 31.51 3.30
C ALA A 39 9.96 32.90 2.97
N VAL A 40 8.72 33.21 3.36
CA VAL A 40 8.10 34.54 3.27
C VAL A 40 7.26 34.75 4.52
N ASP A 41 7.54 35.79 5.27
CA ASP A 41 6.87 36.09 6.54
C ASP A 41 6.84 34.89 7.51
N GLY A 42 7.91 34.07 7.52
CA GLY A 42 8.00 32.88 8.37
C GLY A 42 7.21 31.66 7.87
N GLU A 43 6.65 31.71 6.65
CA GLU A 43 5.90 30.62 6.04
C GLU A 43 6.62 30.05 4.80
N PHE A 44 6.41 28.75 4.53
CA PHE A 44 6.91 28.12 3.29
C PHE A 44 6.01 28.47 2.12
N VAL A 45 6.58 29.05 1.07
CA VAL A 45 5.86 29.40 -0.17
C VAL A 45 6.56 28.74 -1.37
N PHE A 46 5.78 28.05 -2.20
CA PHE A 46 6.33 27.45 -3.42
C PHE A 46 6.81 28.48 -4.41
N THR A 47 7.93 28.23 -5.04
CA THR A 47 8.33 28.96 -6.25
C THR A 47 7.44 28.55 -7.43
N SER A 48 7.43 29.34 -8.50
CA SER A 48 6.70 29.00 -9.73
C SER A 48 7.07 27.62 -10.32
N ALA A 49 8.30 27.17 -10.14
CA ALA A 49 8.76 25.85 -10.50
C ALA A 49 8.22 24.77 -9.56
N GLY A 50 8.11 25.05 -8.25
CA GLY A 50 7.64 24.09 -7.24
C GLY A 50 6.12 23.87 -7.22
N ILE A 51 5.31 24.80 -7.73
CA ILE A 51 3.84 24.68 -7.70
C ILE A 51 3.35 23.43 -8.43
N GLY A 52 3.96 23.07 -9.57
CA GLY A 52 3.60 21.87 -10.34
C GLY A 52 4.03 20.54 -9.67
N GLU A 53 4.97 20.61 -8.75
CA GLU A 53 5.59 19.45 -8.10
C GLU A 53 5.02 19.18 -6.70
N GLY A 54 4.26 20.10 -6.13
CA GLY A 54 3.77 20.01 -4.74
C GLY A 54 2.94 18.76 -4.44
N PHE A 55 2.24 18.20 -5.44
CA PHE A 55 1.46 16.96 -5.29
C PHE A 55 2.27 15.68 -5.58
N SER A 56 3.51 15.80 -6.07
CA SER A 56 4.33 14.65 -6.49
C SER A 56 4.60 13.67 -5.35
N GLY A 57 4.81 14.14 -4.13
CA GLY A 57 5.05 13.32 -2.95
C GLY A 57 3.89 12.37 -2.63
N THR A 58 2.67 12.90 -2.54
CA THR A 58 1.47 12.08 -2.28
C THR A 58 1.15 11.14 -3.45
N GLY A 59 1.31 11.60 -4.70
CA GLY A 59 1.11 10.75 -5.87
C GLY A 59 2.04 9.55 -5.90
N LEU A 60 3.32 9.77 -5.60
CA LEU A 60 4.31 8.70 -5.53
C LEU A 60 4.06 7.76 -4.34
N TYR A 61 3.65 8.28 -3.18
CA TYR A 61 3.20 7.46 -2.05
C TYR A 61 2.09 6.50 -2.47
N VAL A 62 1.06 6.99 -3.17
CA VAL A 62 -0.06 6.18 -3.68
C VAL A 62 0.45 5.07 -4.59
N LEU A 63 1.35 5.35 -5.53
CA LEU A 63 1.91 4.35 -6.44
C LEU A 63 2.70 3.27 -5.70
N VAL A 64 3.59 3.66 -4.82
CA VAL A 64 4.45 2.72 -4.07
C VAL A 64 3.62 1.87 -3.11
N THR A 65 2.67 2.48 -2.39
CA THR A 65 1.80 1.76 -1.46
C THR A 65 0.78 0.87 -2.17
N ALA A 66 0.31 1.24 -3.36
CA ALA A 66 -0.53 0.36 -4.19
C ALA A 66 0.25 -0.89 -4.61
N ALA A 67 1.47 -0.73 -5.14
CA ALA A 67 2.31 -1.86 -5.52
C ALA A 67 2.64 -2.78 -4.33
N GLY A 68 3.01 -2.20 -3.18
CA GLY A 68 3.24 -2.92 -1.93
C GLY A 68 2.01 -3.66 -1.44
N GLY A 69 0.84 -3.02 -1.48
CA GLY A 69 -0.43 -3.63 -1.11
C GLY A 69 -0.78 -4.83 -1.99
N LEU A 70 -0.67 -4.68 -3.32
CA LEU A 70 -0.89 -5.79 -4.26
C LEU A 70 0.04 -6.98 -3.98
N ALA A 71 1.31 -6.73 -3.72
CA ALA A 71 2.28 -7.77 -3.39
C ALA A 71 1.93 -8.48 -2.07
N LEU A 72 1.67 -7.72 -1.00
CA LEU A 72 1.32 -8.25 0.31
C LEU A 72 0.03 -9.08 0.25
N GLY A 73 -1.02 -8.56 -0.38
CA GLY A 73 -2.31 -9.22 -0.52
C GLY A 73 -2.22 -10.53 -1.30
N THR A 74 -1.47 -10.53 -2.41
CA THR A 74 -1.23 -11.73 -3.22
C THR A 74 -0.51 -12.82 -2.40
N VAL A 75 0.59 -12.46 -1.74
CA VAL A 75 1.38 -13.42 -0.94
C VAL A 75 0.58 -13.94 0.26
N ALA A 76 -0.17 -13.06 0.95
CA ALA A 76 -1.02 -13.46 2.08
C ALA A 76 -2.12 -14.42 1.65
N ALA A 77 -2.80 -14.16 0.52
CA ALA A 77 -3.86 -15.01 0.00
C ALA A 77 -3.34 -16.40 -0.42
N LEU A 78 -2.19 -16.46 -1.11
CA LEU A 78 -1.57 -17.73 -1.52
C LEU A 78 -1.14 -18.60 -0.34
N ARG A 79 -0.73 -17.99 0.79
CA ARG A 79 -0.34 -18.73 2.00
C ARG A 79 -1.49 -19.00 2.96
N GLY A 80 -2.62 -18.32 2.77
CA GLY A 80 -3.78 -18.36 3.66
C GLY A 80 -4.84 -19.39 3.33
N ASP A 81 -4.58 -20.31 2.41
CA ASP A 81 -5.54 -21.30 1.94
C ASP A 81 -6.24 -22.06 3.09
N GLY A 82 -7.59 -22.05 3.05
CA GLY A 82 -8.43 -22.62 4.12
C GLY A 82 -8.46 -21.82 5.43
N ARG A 83 -7.97 -20.57 5.42
CA ARG A 83 -7.93 -19.64 6.58
C ARG A 83 -8.28 -18.21 6.15
N GLU A 84 -9.24 -18.07 5.23
CA GLU A 84 -9.51 -16.78 4.57
C GLU A 84 -9.81 -15.66 5.57
N VAL A 85 -10.72 -15.90 6.54
CA VAL A 85 -11.15 -14.87 7.50
C VAL A 85 -9.99 -14.37 8.38
N PRO A 86 -9.24 -15.22 9.10
CA PRO A 86 -8.12 -14.73 9.92
C PRO A 86 -7.02 -14.08 9.09
N VAL A 87 -6.79 -14.52 7.85
CA VAL A 87 -5.81 -13.92 6.95
C VAL A 87 -6.28 -12.55 6.47
N LEU A 88 -7.55 -12.36 6.13
CA LEU A 88 -8.09 -11.06 5.73
C LEU A 88 -8.03 -10.04 6.87
N LEU A 89 -8.35 -10.43 8.10
CA LEU A 89 -8.24 -9.55 9.27
C LEU A 89 -6.78 -9.18 9.54
N ALA A 90 -5.88 -10.16 9.48
CA ALA A 90 -4.45 -9.89 9.61
C ALA A 90 -3.91 -9.00 8.49
N LEU A 91 -4.38 -9.20 7.26
CA LEU A 91 -3.99 -8.41 6.11
C LEU A 91 -4.46 -6.95 6.23
N LEU A 92 -5.69 -6.72 6.69
CA LEU A 92 -6.20 -5.37 6.95
C LEU A 92 -5.33 -4.64 7.97
N ALA A 93 -5.03 -5.28 9.10
CA ALA A 93 -4.17 -4.69 10.13
C ALA A 93 -2.74 -4.47 9.62
N ALA A 94 -2.14 -5.47 8.95
CA ALA A 94 -0.79 -5.41 8.42
C ALA A 94 -0.64 -4.32 7.35
N SER A 95 -1.62 -4.16 6.46
CA SER A 95 -1.57 -3.16 5.39
C SER A 95 -1.79 -1.74 5.91
N ALA A 96 -2.64 -1.54 6.91
CA ALA A 96 -2.78 -0.25 7.59
C ALA A 96 -1.48 0.15 8.30
N LEU A 97 -0.86 -0.79 9.04
CA LEU A 97 0.45 -0.57 9.66
C LEU A 97 1.54 -0.32 8.62
N ALA A 98 1.56 -1.07 7.51
CA ALA A 98 2.53 -0.89 6.44
C ALA A 98 2.44 0.50 5.81
N GLY A 99 1.24 1.01 5.52
CA GLY A 99 1.04 2.38 5.03
C GLY A 99 1.55 3.44 6.01
N THR A 100 1.27 3.26 7.30
CA THR A 100 1.78 4.15 8.35
C THR A 100 3.32 4.10 8.43
N VAL A 101 3.92 2.91 8.42
CA VAL A 101 5.37 2.74 8.43
C VAL A 101 6.01 3.37 7.19
N THR A 102 5.39 3.20 6.01
CA THR A 102 5.84 3.87 4.76
C THR A 102 5.94 5.38 4.94
N ALA A 103 4.88 6.00 5.48
CA ALA A 103 4.86 7.44 5.70
C ALA A 103 5.89 7.90 6.73
N LEU A 104 6.02 7.17 7.86
CA LEU A 104 6.99 7.50 8.91
C LEU A 104 8.44 7.36 8.43
N VAL A 105 8.76 6.28 7.70
CA VAL A 105 10.11 6.06 7.16
C VAL A 105 10.44 7.09 6.11
N GLY A 106 9.55 7.37 5.16
CA GLY A 106 9.77 8.39 4.14
C GLY A 106 9.97 9.78 4.74
N ALA A 107 9.11 10.19 5.69
CA ALA A 107 9.25 11.46 6.38
C ALA A 107 10.54 11.56 7.22
N ALA A 108 10.97 10.45 7.84
CA ALA A 108 12.21 10.42 8.64
C ALA A 108 13.50 10.48 7.80
N LEU A 109 13.44 10.02 6.54
CA LEU A 109 14.56 10.05 5.61
C LEU A 109 14.58 11.36 4.78
N GLY A 110 13.40 11.97 4.57
CA GLY A 110 13.25 13.21 3.83
C GLY A 110 13.74 14.46 4.56
N PRO A 111 13.65 15.65 3.91
CA PRO A 111 14.00 16.93 4.51
C PRO A 111 13.17 17.20 5.77
N PRO A 112 13.74 17.96 6.74
CA PRO A 112 13.00 18.41 7.90
C PRO A 112 11.81 19.29 7.54
N ASP A 113 10.83 19.37 8.45
CA ASP A 113 9.59 20.14 8.29
C ASP A 113 9.86 21.57 7.78
N ALA A 114 9.27 21.87 6.63
CA ALA A 114 9.51 23.13 5.93
C ALA A 114 8.91 24.33 6.65
N ALA A 115 7.75 24.16 7.32
CA ALA A 115 7.11 25.24 8.05
C ALA A 115 7.91 25.66 9.28
N THR A 116 8.44 24.70 10.03
CA THR A 116 9.31 24.97 11.18
C THR A 116 10.58 25.70 10.76
N ARG A 117 11.19 25.28 9.63
CA ARG A 117 12.39 25.91 9.12
C ARG A 117 12.16 27.31 8.56
N ALA A 118 11.01 27.55 7.92
CA ALA A 118 10.66 28.86 7.38
C ALA A 118 10.57 29.92 8.47
N ALA A 119 10.07 29.55 9.66
CA ALA A 119 9.93 30.46 10.80
C ALA A 119 11.26 31.00 11.35
N ASP A 120 12.36 30.27 11.13
CA ASP A 120 13.71 30.62 11.62
C ASP A 120 14.60 31.26 10.55
N LEU A 121 14.10 31.48 9.34
CA LEU A 121 14.88 31.97 8.21
C LEU A 121 14.45 33.39 7.79
N ASP A 122 15.39 34.12 7.18
CA ASP A 122 15.12 35.41 6.57
C ASP A 122 14.22 35.26 5.34
N ASP A 123 13.48 36.31 5.01
CA ASP A 123 12.62 36.35 3.83
C ASP A 123 13.39 36.07 2.54
N TYR A 124 12.77 35.31 1.68
CA TYR A 124 13.32 34.79 0.41
C TYR A 124 14.49 33.81 0.56
N ALA A 125 14.79 33.30 1.76
CA ALA A 125 15.73 32.21 1.93
C ALA A 125 15.23 30.95 1.22
N PRO A 126 16.08 30.26 0.42
CA PRO A 126 15.68 29.08 -0.32
C PRO A 126 15.40 27.90 0.63
N LEU A 127 14.28 27.21 0.41
CA LEU A 127 13.81 26.06 1.17
C LEU A 127 13.33 24.97 0.22
N VAL A 128 13.31 23.74 0.72
CA VAL A 128 12.64 22.60 0.06
C VAL A 128 11.53 22.09 0.94
N GLN A 129 10.45 21.60 0.32
CA GLN A 129 9.32 21.01 1.01
C GLN A 129 9.73 19.72 1.73
N ASP A 130 9.12 19.43 2.86
CA ASP A 130 9.20 18.15 3.56
C ASP A 130 8.36 17.07 2.86
N LEU A 131 8.73 15.80 3.07
CA LEU A 131 8.01 14.66 2.52
C LEU A 131 6.85 14.27 3.42
N ARG A 132 5.63 14.54 2.99
CA ARG A 132 4.41 14.22 3.73
C ARG A 132 3.30 13.68 2.84
N VAL A 133 2.38 12.95 3.45
CA VAL A 133 1.17 12.43 2.77
C VAL A 133 0.03 13.40 2.99
N GLU A 134 -0.49 13.95 1.91
CA GLU A 134 -1.62 14.86 1.94
C GLU A 134 -2.93 14.15 1.56
N GLY A 135 -3.97 14.43 2.34
CA GLY A 135 -5.30 13.88 2.11
C GLY A 135 -5.52 12.47 2.67
N ALA A 136 -6.67 12.27 3.30
CA ALA A 136 -7.03 11.01 3.96
C ALA A 136 -7.14 9.82 2.99
N ALA A 137 -7.50 10.06 1.73
CA ALA A 137 -7.67 9.00 0.73
C ALA A 137 -6.38 8.25 0.42
N ALA A 138 -5.22 8.92 0.46
CA ALA A 138 -3.92 8.30 0.23
C ALA A 138 -3.60 7.18 1.22
N TRP A 139 -4.00 7.34 2.49
CA TRP A 139 -3.79 6.34 3.54
C TRP A 139 -4.56 5.03 3.32
N LEU A 140 -5.64 5.06 2.54
CA LEU A 140 -6.44 3.89 2.22
C LEU A 140 -5.86 3.07 1.07
N THR A 141 -4.86 3.57 0.37
CA THR A 141 -4.32 2.92 -0.84
C THR A 141 -3.70 1.57 -0.53
N PHE A 142 -2.84 1.48 0.48
CA PHE A 142 -2.20 0.21 0.85
C PHE A 142 -3.23 -0.86 1.22
N PRO A 143 -4.17 -0.64 2.18
CA PRO A 143 -5.15 -1.66 2.55
C PRO A 143 -6.12 -1.99 1.40
N SER A 144 -6.54 -1.01 0.61
CA SER A 144 -7.44 -1.27 -0.52
C SER A 144 -6.79 -2.15 -1.59
N ALA A 145 -5.53 -1.85 -1.96
CA ALA A 145 -4.78 -2.65 -2.90
C ALA A 145 -4.51 -4.08 -2.39
N ALA A 146 -4.18 -4.22 -1.10
CA ALA A 146 -3.95 -5.52 -0.48
C ALA A 146 -5.21 -6.39 -0.45
N LEU A 147 -6.34 -5.83 -0.04
CA LEU A 147 -7.62 -6.54 -0.02
C LEU A 147 -8.10 -6.90 -1.42
N LEU A 148 -7.93 -5.99 -2.39
CA LEU A 148 -8.28 -6.26 -3.80
C LEU A 148 -7.48 -7.44 -4.34
N ALA A 149 -6.16 -7.45 -4.15
CA ALA A 149 -5.31 -8.55 -4.59
C ALA A 149 -5.71 -9.88 -3.93
N ALA A 150 -5.95 -9.87 -2.62
CA ALA A 150 -6.39 -11.06 -1.90
C ALA A 150 -7.75 -11.57 -2.41
N ALA A 151 -8.71 -10.69 -2.65
CA ALA A 151 -10.02 -11.05 -3.20
C ALA A 151 -9.90 -11.70 -4.59
N VAL A 152 -9.07 -11.13 -5.47
CA VAL A 152 -8.83 -11.70 -6.81
C VAL A 152 -8.20 -13.10 -6.71
N VAL A 153 -7.18 -13.27 -5.87
CA VAL A 153 -6.51 -14.57 -5.70
C VAL A 153 -7.49 -15.61 -5.14
N PHE A 154 -8.26 -15.29 -4.11
CA PHE A 154 -9.26 -16.22 -3.55
C PHE A 154 -10.32 -16.58 -4.58
N LEU A 155 -10.81 -15.63 -5.37
CA LEU A 155 -11.80 -15.90 -6.43
C LEU A 155 -11.25 -16.87 -7.48
N VAL A 156 -10.00 -16.67 -7.91
CA VAL A 156 -9.33 -17.54 -8.89
C VAL A 156 -9.13 -18.95 -8.32
N LEU A 157 -8.68 -19.07 -7.07
CA LEU A 157 -8.49 -20.37 -6.42
C LEU A 157 -9.80 -21.12 -6.22
N THR A 158 -10.87 -20.42 -5.82
CA THR A 158 -12.21 -21.03 -5.65
C THR A 158 -12.74 -21.56 -6.97
N ARG A 159 -12.61 -20.81 -8.06
CA ARG A 159 -13.03 -21.27 -9.40
C ARG A 159 -12.29 -22.51 -9.88
N ARG A 160 -11.01 -22.64 -9.55
CA ARG A 160 -10.22 -23.82 -9.92
C ARG A 160 -10.61 -25.08 -9.15
N ARG A 161 -11.18 -24.94 -7.94
CA ARG A 161 -11.62 -26.07 -7.10
C ARG A 161 -13.00 -26.62 -7.47
N HIS A 162 -13.81 -25.84 -8.19
CA HIS A 162 -15.11 -26.24 -8.69
C HIS A 162 -15.13 -26.17 -10.24
N PRO A 163 -14.45 -27.10 -10.94
CA PRO A 163 -14.65 -27.21 -12.37
C PRO A 163 -16.11 -27.66 -12.58
N GLU A 164 -16.88 -26.84 -13.30
CA GLU A 164 -18.31 -27.10 -13.53
C GLU A 164 -18.55 -28.50 -14.14
N PRO A 165 -19.47 -29.29 -13.58
CA PRO A 165 -19.83 -30.61 -14.14
C PRO A 165 -20.78 -30.51 -15.35
N VAL A 166 -20.63 -29.48 -16.19
CA VAL A 166 -21.60 -29.15 -17.26
C VAL A 166 -21.54 -30.10 -18.47
N ARG A 167 -20.51 -30.93 -18.61
CA ARG A 167 -20.41 -31.80 -19.81
C ARG A 167 -20.84 -33.26 -19.65
N ALA A 168 -20.87 -33.80 -18.44
CA ALA A 168 -21.22 -35.21 -18.23
C ALA A 168 -22.72 -35.48 -18.43
N ASP A 169 -23.63 -34.59 -17.96
CA ASP A 169 -25.08 -34.77 -18.06
C ASP A 169 -25.59 -34.66 -19.51
N ARG A 170 -25.01 -33.85 -20.36
CA ARG A 170 -25.42 -33.79 -21.77
C ARG A 170 -25.01 -35.03 -22.55
N ALA A 171 -23.87 -35.64 -22.26
CA ALA A 171 -23.46 -36.87 -22.89
C ALA A 171 -24.35 -38.07 -22.46
N ALA A 172 -24.73 -38.11 -21.17
CA ALA A 172 -25.62 -39.13 -20.62
C ALA A 172 -27.06 -39.01 -21.11
N SER A 173 -27.57 -37.79 -21.33
CA SER A 173 -28.92 -37.58 -21.87
C SER A 173 -29.03 -37.93 -23.35
N VAL A 174 -28.00 -37.69 -24.16
CA VAL A 174 -27.92 -38.08 -25.57
C VAL A 174 -27.80 -39.60 -25.72
N ALA A 175 -27.09 -40.28 -24.82
CA ALA A 175 -26.93 -41.73 -24.85
C ALA A 175 -28.20 -42.49 -24.41
N ARG A 176 -29.11 -41.90 -23.63
CA ARG A 176 -30.37 -42.50 -23.21
C ARG A 176 -31.53 -42.25 -24.16
N GLY A 177 -31.37 -41.42 -25.17
CA GLY A 177 -32.40 -41.06 -26.16
C GLY A 177 -32.31 -41.82 -27.47
N ARG A 178 -31.46 -42.83 -27.53
CA ARG A 178 -31.36 -43.83 -28.64
C ARG A 178 -31.73 -45.21 -28.13
#